data_4949968e3f28ebc54a337d2a3d58d7a5
#
_entry.id   4949968e3f28ebc54a337d2a3d58d7a5
#
_cell.length_a   1.000
_cell.length_b   1.000
_cell.length_c   1.000
_cell.angle_alpha   90.00
_cell.angle_beta   90.00
_cell.angle_gamma   90.00
#
_symmetry.space_group_name_H-M   'P 1'
#
loop_
_entity.id
_entity.type
_entity.pdbx_description
1 polymer ?
#
loop_
_entity_poly.entity_id
_entity_poly.type
_entity_poly.pdbx_seq_one_letter_code
_entity_poly.pdbx_strand_id
1 'polypeptide(L)'
;WWCRGMGEPHLYTFRTSVELGGRVLAGHSAQVGLRSVTVEKKPDAYGRSLRFLLNGEPVFCKGANYIPCDCFLPRVTRETYERTIRDAVDVNMNMLRVWGGGIYEDDFFYELCDREGILIWQDFMYACAVYPAEGALLENMRLEAVDNVKRLRNHACVVYWCGNNENQDSWLSGWKYDVDKVDPKYSDIIWKQYEEQYYRMLAQVVAEYAPDMGYQPTSPFSDYGAMSNDHEGDRHYWEVWHAKKPITEYNR
;
A
#
# COMPACT_ATOMS: atom_id res chain seq x y z
N TRP A 1 6.51 16.39 9.67
CA TRP A 1 6.21 16.18 8.25
C TRP A 1 4.71 16.18 8.01
N TRP A 2 4.26 16.87 6.98
CA TRP A 2 2.87 16.93 6.54
C TRP A 2 2.75 16.53 5.08
N CYS A 3 1.61 15.95 4.72
CA CYS A 3 1.32 15.74 3.32
C CYS A 3 0.90 17.04 2.63
N ARG A 4 1.02 17.04 1.31
CA ARG A 4 0.63 18.14 0.44
C ARG A 4 -0.80 18.63 0.71
N GLY A 5 -0.95 19.94 0.83
CA GLY A 5 -2.23 20.59 1.12
C GLY A 5 -2.62 20.66 2.60
N MET A 6 -1.80 20.11 3.52
CA MET A 6 -2.01 20.19 4.96
C MET A 6 -0.88 20.92 5.70
N GLY A 7 0.30 21.03 5.10
CA GLY A 7 1.46 21.71 5.67
C GLY A 7 2.72 21.39 4.89
N GLU A 8 3.88 21.73 5.48
CA GLU A 8 5.17 21.53 4.83
C GLU A 8 5.68 20.10 5.04
N PRO A 9 6.17 19.41 3.98
CA PRO A 9 6.78 18.09 4.08
C PRO A 9 8.23 18.19 4.60
N HIS A 10 8.40 18.73 5.80
CA HIS A 10 9.70 19.02 6.37
C HIS A 10 10.50 17.75 6.68
N LEU A 11 11.73 17.69 6.15
CA LEU A 11 12.65 16.57 6.37
C LEU A 11 13.86 17.04 7.21
N TYR A 12 14.18 16.26 8.24
CA TYR A 12 15.38 16.45 9.06
C TYR A 12 16.51 15.59 8.51
N THR A 13 17.73 16.12 8.54
CA THR A 13 18.93 15.35 8.22
C THR A 13 19.52 14.73 9.48
N PHE A 14 19.44 13.42 9.59
CA PHE A 14 20.11 12.66 10.65
C PHE A 14 21.48 12.21 10.15
N ARG A 15 22.54 12.55 10.92
CA ARG A 15 23.90 12.13 10.64
C ARG A 15 24.39 11.22 11.77
N THR A 16 24.87 10.03 11.40
CA THR A 16 25.47 9.08 12.34
C THR A 16 26.93 8.89 11.96
N SER A 17 27.82 8.97 12.93
CA SER A 17 29.25 8.69 12.74
C SER A 17 29.73 7.60 13.71
N VAL A 18 30.68 6.80 13.25
CA VAL A 18 31.46 5.87 14.08
C VAL A 18 32.84 6.46 14.20
N GLU A 19 33.27 6.72 15.45
CA GLU A 19 34.54 7.40 15.72
C GLU A 19 35.43 6.56 16.65
N LEU A 20 36.71 6.58 16.37
CA LEU A 20 37.75 5.96 17.21
C LEU A 20 38.93 6.89 17.36
N GLY A 21 39.30 7.25 18.61
CA GLY A 21 40.44 8.13 18.90
C GLY A 21 40.35 9.50 18.24
N GLY A 22 39.12 10.06 18.09
CA GLY A 22 38.89 11.36 17.42
C GLY A 22 38.88 11.30 15.88
N ARG A 23 39.01 10.09 15.31
CA ARG A 23 38.94 9.87 13.85
C ARG A 23 37.60 9.26 13.47
N VAL A 24 36.89 9.86 12.52
CA VAL A 24 35.67 9.28 11.91
C VAL A 24 36.07 8.10 11.05
N LEU A 25 35.54 6.91 11.35
CA LEU A 25 35.78 5.66 10.64
C LEU A 25 34.70 5.39 9.58
N ALA A 26 33.46 5.74 9.89
CA ALA A 26 32.32 5.61 8.98
C ALA A 26 31.25 6.65 9.31
N GLY A 27 30.42 6.99 8.36
CA GLY A 27 29.30 7.89 8.55
C GLY A 27 28.15 7.56 7.60
N HIS A 28 26.92 7.85 8.05
CA HIS A 28 25.71 7.74 7.27
C HIS A 28 24.85 8.98 7.48
N SER A 29 24.14 9.39 6.43
CA SER A 29 23.20 10.50 6.49
C SER A 29 21.86 10.06 5.89
N ALA A 30 20.77 10.31 6.61
CA ALA A 30 19.41 9.99 6.17
C ALA A 30 18.51 11.21 6.30
N GLN A 31 17.58 11.37 5.37
CA GLN A 31 16.47 12.32 5.46
C GLN A 31 15.30 11.63 6.15
N VAL A 32 14.70 12.28 7.14
CA VAL A 32 13.63 11.71 7.96
C VAL A 32 12.51 12.72 8.17
N GLY A 33 11.29 12.38 7.81
CA GLY A 33 10.10 13.16 8.14
C GLY A 33 9.48 12.67 9.45
N LEU A 34 9.38 13.54 10.45
CA LEU A 34 8.75 13.21 11.72
C LEU A 34 7.23 13.41 11.64
N ARG A 35 6.47 12.35 11.80
CA ARG A 35 5.00 12.36 11.76
C ARG A 35 4.41 11.21 12.57
N SER A 36 3.14 11.28 12.88
CA SER A 36 2.32 10.13 13.29
C SER A 36 1.25 9.86 12.23
N VAL A 37 0.93 8.58 12.01
CA VAL A 37 -0.19 8.16 11.15
C VAL A 37 -1.02 7.13 11.89
N THR A 38 -2.33 7.31 11.88
CA THR A 38 -3.28 6.30 12.35
C THR A 38 -4.40 6.12 11.34
N VAL A 39 -4.95 4.91 11.30
CA VAL A 39 -6.13 4.61 10.48
C VAL A 39 -7.33 4.46 11.41
N GLU A 40 -8.30 5.34 11.23
CA GLU A 40 -9.54 5.33 12.03
C GLU A 40 -10.64 4.59 11.27
N LYS A 41 -11.27 3.64 11.97
CA LYS A 41 -12.45 2.91 11.49
C LYS A 41 -13.55 3.09 12.54
N LYS A 42 -14.44 4.04 12.33
CA LYS A 42 -15.54 4.35 13.26
C LYS A 42 -16.89 4.23 12.58
N PRO A 43 -17.93 3.74 13.30
CA PRO A 43 -19.31 3.81 12.81
C PRO A 43 -19.71 5.28 12.56
N ASP A 44 -20.45 5.50 11.47
CA ASP A 44 -21.04 6.79 11.10
C ASP A 44 -22.47 6.60 10.57
N ALA A 45 -23.08 7.65 10.02
CA ALA A 45 -24.44 7.61 9.50
C ALA A 45 -24.61 6.72 8.24
N TYR A 46 -23.50 6.35 7.60
CA TYR A 46 -23.49 5.61 6.33
C TYR A 46 -22.95 4.19 6.47
N GLY A 47 -22.28 3.88 7.60
CA GLY A 47 -21.67 2.60 7.85
C GLY A 47 -20.47 2.68 8.77
N ARG A 48 -19.26 2.40 8.27
CA ARG A 48 -18.00 2.49 8.99
C ARG A 48 -16.95 3.20 8.14
N SER A 49 -16.45 4.32 8.62
CA SER A 49 -15.42 5.08 7.93
C SER A 49 -14.09 4.33 7.82
N LEU A 50 -13.30 4.69 6.81
CA LEU A 50 -11.87 4.40 6.70
C LEU A 50 -11.17 5.75 6.50
N ARG A 51 -10.52 6.27 7.55
CA ARG A 51 -9.87 7.59 7.52
C ARG A 51 -8.42 7.50 7.94
N PHE A 52 -7.55 8.17 7.21
CA PHE A 52 -6.18 8.42 7.64
C PHE A 52 -6.12 9.67 8.49
N LEU A 53 -5.47 9.59 9.65
CA LEU A 53 -5.15 10.73 10.48
C LEU A 53 -3.63 10.94 10.43
N LEU A 54 -3.20 12.06 9.89
CA LEU A 54 -1.80 12.48 9.87
C LEU A 54 -1.58 13.51 10.97
N ASN A 55 -0.72 13.25 11.92
CA ASN A 55 -0.48 14.08 13.10
C ASN A 55 -1.78 14.41 13.87
N GLY A 56 -2.74 13.48 13.87
CA GLY A 56 -4.04 13.64 14.51
C GLY A 56 -5.12 14.30 13.64
N GLU A 57 -4.77 14.85 12.47
CA GLU A 57 -5.72 15.53 11.58
C GLU A 57 -6.18 14.61 10.44
N PRO A 58 -7.49 14.60 10.13
CA PRO A 58 -8.03 13.75 9.07
C PRO A 58 -7.57 14.20 7.68
N VAL A 59 -7.12 13.24 6.88
CA VAL A 59 -6.68 13.46 5.49
C VAL A 59 -7.77 12.99 4.53
N PHE A 60 -8.20 13.87 3.63
CA PHE A 60 -8.93 13.46 2.44
C PHE A 60 -7.93 13.07 1.36
N CYS A 61 -7.83 11.75 1.08
CA CYS A 61 -6.86 11.21 0.13
C CYS A 61 -7.30 11.48 -1.31
N LYS A 62 -6.53 12.30 -2.01
CA LYS A 62 -6.72 12.63 -3.43
C LYS A 62 -5.55 12.07 -4.21
N GLY A 63 -5.82 11.15 -5.13
CA GLY A 63 -4.72 10.52 -5.84
C GLY A 63 -5.16 9.50 -6.87
N ALA A 64 -4.25 8.59 -7.18
CA ALA A 64 -4.44 7.55 -8.16
C ALA A 64 -3.72 6.25 -7.77
N ASN A 65 -4.12 5.14 -8.41
CA ASN A 65 -3.29 3.95 -8.44
C ASN A 65 -2.05 4.23 -9.29
N TYR A 66 -0.89 3.89 -8.76
CA TYR A 66 0.38 3.99 -9.43
C TYR A 66 0.83 2.60 -9.88
N ILE A 67 1.16 2.47 -11.13
CA ILE A 67 1.76 1.29 -11.76
C ILE A 67 3.15 1.67 -12.31
N PRO A 68 4.05 0.71 -12.59
CA PRO A 68 5.36 1.02 -13.16
C PRO A 68 5.28 1.89 -14.41
N CYS A 69 6.15 2.89 -14.51
CA CYS A 69 6.16 3.86 -15.60
C CYS A 69 6.49 3.24 -16.98
N ASP A 70 7.12 2.07 -16.99
CA ASP A 70 7.45 1.30 -18.21
C ASP A 70 7.43 -0.20 -17.89
N CYS A 71 6.99 -1.03 -18.84
CA CYS A 71 7.07 -2.49 -18.70
C CYS A 71 8.51 -3.02 -18.76
N PHE A 72 9.46 -2.23 -19.27
CA PHE A 72 10.88 -2.52 -19.23
C PHE A 72 11.58 -1.62 -18.20
N LEU A 73 11.64 -2.08 -16.97
CA LEU A 73 12.13 -1.30 -15.81
C LEU A 73 13.47 -0.59 -16.04
N PRO A 74 14.48 -1.17 -16.75
CA PRO A 74 15.73 -0.47 -17.02
C PRO A 74 15.60 0.82 -17.86
N ARG A 75 14.43 1.07 -18.47
CA ARG A 75 14.15 2.34 -19.17
C ARG A 75 13.60 3.43 -18.26
N VAL A 76 13.19 3.09 -17.05
CA VAL A 76 12.72 4.07 -16.07
C VAL A 76 13.93 4.80 -15.49
N THR A 77 13.99 6.10 -15.72
CA THR A 77 15.08 6.96 -15.25
C THR A 77 14.64 7.84 -14.07
N ARG A 78 15.58 8.50 -13.43
CA ARG A 78 15.25 9.49 -12.38
C ARG A 78 14.34 10.60 -12.90
N GLU A 79 14.58 11.07 -14.12
CA GLU A 79 13.76 12.09 -14.77
C GLU A 79 12.32 11.61 -15.03
N THR A 80 12.15 10.29 -15.26
CA THR A 80 10.82 9.68 -15.38
C THR A 80 10.06 9.77 -14.05
N TYR A 81 10.69 9.39 -12.94
CA TYR A 81 10.10 9.52 -11.61
C TYR A 81 9.80 10.99 -11.25
N GLU A 82 10.76 11.90 -11.48
CA GLU A 82 10.57 13.34 -11.21
C GLU A 82 9.39 13.91 -11.97
N ARG A 83 9.25 13.56 -13.24
CA ARG A 83 8.09 13.98 -14.05
C ARG A 83 6.79 13.42 -13.49
N THR A 84 6.73 12.12 -13.21
CA THR A 84 5.52 11.46 -12.71
C THR A 84 5.05 12.06 -11.38
N ILE A 85 5.97 12.29 -10.45
CA ILE A 85 5.62 12.91 -9.16
C ILE A 85 5.25 14.38 -9.34
N ARG A 86 5.91 15.12 -10.23
CA ARG A 86 5.52 16.50 -10.57
C ARG A 86 4.12 16.56 -11.16
N ASP A 87 3.77 15.66 -12.08
CA ASP A 87 2.42 15.59 -12.66
C ASP A 87 1.35 15.34 -11.57
N ALA A 88 1.63 14.47 -10.60
CA ALA A 88 0.75 14.25 -9.44
C ALA A 88 0.60 15.52 -8.57
N VAL A 89 1.72 16.22 -8.33
CA VAL A 89 1.75 17.49 -7.60
C VAL A 89 0.94 18.57 -8.32
N ASP A 90 1.09 18.71 -9.63
CA ASP A 90 0.43 19.74 -10.44
C ASP A 90 -1.09 19.60 -10.48
N VAL A 91 -1.60 18.37 -10.35
CA VAL A 91 -3.04 18.11 -10.24
C VAL A 91 -3.54 18.00 -8.80
N ASN A 92 -2.73 18.44 -7.81
CA ASN A 92 -3.06 18.47 -6.39
C ASN A 92 -3.34 17.09 -5.77
N MET A 93 -2.71 16.04 -6.23
CA MET A 93 -2.71 14.75 -5.54
C MET A 93 -1.90 14.86 -4.23
N ASN A 94 -2.34 14.16 -3.21
CA ASN A 94 -1.63 14.03 -1.94
C ASN A 94 -1.38 12.58 -1.53
N MET A 95 -1.81 11.62 -2.35
CA MET A 95 -1.59 10.19 -2.13
C MET A 95 -1.45 9.45 -3.46
N LEU A 96 -0.57 8.45 -3.49
CA LEU A 96 -0.51 7.45 -4.53
C LEU A 96 -0.61 6.06 -3.89
N ARG A 97 -1.30 5.13 -4.55
CA ARG A 97 -1.29 3.72 -4.20
C ARG A 97 -0.34 3.00 -5.15
N VAL A 98 0.77 2.49 -4.61
CA VAL A 98 1.65 1.58 -5.35
C VAL A 98 0.96 0.23 -5.44
N TRP A 99 0.40 -0.06 -6.60
CA TRP A 99 -0.48 -1.19 -6.86
C TRP A 99 0.27 -2.53 -6.88
N GLY A 100 -0.35 -3.56 -6.30
CA GLY A 100 0.26 -4.88 -6.11
C GLY A 100 0.52 -5.70 -7.38
N GLY A 101 0.06 -5.26 -8.54
CA GLY A 101 0.43 -5.85 -9.84
C GLY A 101 1.65 -5.22 -10.48
N GLY A 102 2.40 -4.39 -9.75
CA GLY A 102 3.63 -3.73 -10.19
C GLY A 102 4.87 -4.27 -9.52
N ILE A 103 5.68 -3.37 -9.00
CA ILE A 103 6.93 -3.64 -8.27
C ILE A 103 7.00 -2.76 -7.02
N TYR A 104 7.86 -3.13 -6.06
CA TYR A 104 8.35 -2.17 -5.08
C TYR A 104 9.34 -1.25 -5.78
N GLU A 105 9.00 0.04 -5.88
CA GLU A 105 9.76 1.01 -6.67
C GLU A 105 11.18 1.27 -6.10
N ASP A 106 12.01 1.95 -6.89
CA ASP A 106 13.33 2.42 -6.47
C ASP A 106 13.22 3.39 -5.28
N ASP A 107 14.21 3.41 -4.39
CA ASP A 107 14.23 4.29 -3.22
C ASP A 107 14.05 5.77 -3.60
N PHE A 108 14.55 6.17 -4.77
CA PHE A 108 14.41 7.54 -5.26
C PHE A 108 12.94 7.95 -5.48
N PHE A 109 12.06 7.01 -5.86
CA PHE A 109 10.62 7.29 -5.95
C PHE A 109 10.04 7.68 -4.58
N TYR A 110 10.38 6.94 -3.53
CA TYR A 110 9.91 7.24 -2.18
C TYR A 110 10.56 8.51 -1.62
N GLU A 111 11.84 8.75 -1.91
CA GLU A 111 12.51 10.01 -1.56
C GLU A 111 11.82 11.23 -2.19
N LEU A 112 11.36 11.12 -3.44
CA LEU A 112 10.57 12.16 -4.11
C LEU A 112 9.24 12.38 -3.39
N CYS A 113 8.52 11.30 -3.06
CA CYS A 113 7.26 11.38 -2.34
C CYS A 113 7.44 12.00 -0.94
N ASP A 114 8.53 11.67 -0.24
CA ASP A 114 8.88 12.29 1.05
C ASP A 114 9.07 13.80 0.92
N ARG A 115 9.77 14.27 -0.13
CA ARG A 115 10.05 15.70 -0.39
C ARG A 115 8.81 16.48 -0.82
N GLU A 116 7.96 15.85 -1.64
CA GLU A 116 6.78 16.51 -2.21
C GLU A 116 5.50 16.38 -1.35
N GLY A 117 5.59 15.62 -0.25
CA GLY A 117 4.45 15.41 0.65
C GLY A 117 3.36 14.52 0.06
N ILE A 118 3.72 13.54 -0.78
CA ILE A 118 2.79 12.58 -1.35
C ILE A 118 2.77 11.33 -0.46
N LEU A 119 1.62 11.04 0.14
CA LEU A 119 1.40 9.82 0.91
C LEU A 119 1.46 8.59 0.01
N ILE A 120 1.97 7.49 0.54
CA ILE A 120 2.00 6.20 -0.16
C ILE A 120 1.19 5.16 0.61
N TRP A 121 0.18 4.63 -0.06
CA TRP A 121 -0.43 3.35 0.23
C TRP A 121 0.35 2.28 -0.54
N GLN A 122 1.03 1.39 0.17
CA GLN A 122 1.88 0.37 -0.42
C GLN A 122 1.20 -0.99 -0.41
N ASP A 123 0.88 -1.53 -1.59
CA ASP A 123 0.52 -2.94 -1.70
C ASP A 123 1.77 -3.82 -1.65
N PHE A 124 1.64 -5.01 -1.06
CA PHE A 124 2.52 -6.12 -1.37
C PHE A 124 2.25 -6.61 -2.80
N MET A 125 3.27 -7.17 -3.47
CA MET A 125 3.21 -7.45 -4.92
C MET A 125 2.38 -8.69 -5.26
N TYR A 126 1.09 -8.65 -4.86
CA TYR A 126 0.08 -9.66 -5.13
C TYR A 126 -1.17 -9.00 -5.70
N ALA A 127 -1.62 -9.43 -6.88
CA ALA A 127 -2.81 -8.86 -7.51
C ALA A 127 -3.54 -9.87 -8.39
N CYS A 128 -4.87 -9.90 -8.29
CA CYS A 128 -5.78 -10.57 -9.20
C CYS A 128 -5.39 -12.02 -9.56
N ALA A 129 -4.84 -12.78 -8.58
CA ALA A 129 -4.41 -14.16 -8.77
C ALA A 129 -4.47 -14.96 -7.47
N VAL A 130 -4.55 -16.27 -7.61
CA VAL A 130 -4.36 -17.21 -6.50
C VAL A 130 -2.88 -17.54 -6.39
N TYR A 131 -2.32 -17.39 -5.19
CA TYR A 131 -0.91 -17.69 -4.91
C TYR A 131 -0.83 -18.90 -3.98
N PRO A 132 -0.05 -19.95 -4.34
CA PRO A 132 0.16 -21.10 -3.45
C PRO A 132 1.06 -20.69 -2.28
N ALA A 133 0.45 -20.48 -1.11
CA ALA A 133 1.13 -19.97 0.07
C ALA A 133 1.47 -21.13 1.04
N GLU A 134 2.46 -21.93 0.65
CA GLU A 134 2.93 -23.06 1.46
C GLU A 134 4.43 -23.32 1.31
N GLY A 135 5.00 -24.03 2.29
CA GLY A 135 6.39 -24.51 2.25
C GLY A 135 7.42 -23.42 1.98
N ALA A 136 8.37 -23.74 1.10
CA ALA A 136 9.47 -22.83 0.76
C ALA A 136 9.00 -21.54 0.05
N LEU A 137 7.87 -21.60 -0.68
CA LEU A 137 7.35 -20.41 -1.36
C LEU A 137 6.79 -19.41 -0.35
N LEU A 138 6.00 -19.86 0.63
CA LEU A 138 5.48 -18.99 1.69
C LEU A 138 6.63 -18.33 2.48
N GLU A 139 7.69 -19.10 2.79
CA GLU A 139 8.88 -18.53 3.46
C GLU A 139 9.60 -17.50 2.60
N ASN A 140 9.73 -17.74 1.29
CA ASN A 140 10.31 -16.76 0.38
C ASN A 140 9.46 -15.48 0.29
N MET A 141 8.12 -15.60 0.24
CA MET A 141 7.20 -14.47 0.30
C MET A 141 7.37 -13.67 1.61
N ARG A 142 7.55 -14.38 2.73
CA ARG A 142 7.80 -13.75 4.03
C ARG A 142 9.13 -12.96 4.04
N LEU A 143 10.19 -13.53 3.51
CA LEU A 143 11.50 -12.88 3.43
C LEU A 143 11.45 -11.62 2.54
N GLU A 144 10.81 -11.70 1.37
CA GLU A 144 10.58 -10.55 0.49
C GLU A 144 9.81 -9.44 1.22
N ALA A 145 8.74 -9.81 1.93
CA ALA A 145 7.95 -8.84 2.70
C ALA A 145 8.79 -8.17 3.80
N VAL A 146 9.58 -8.95 4.55
CA VAL A 146 10.48 -8.42 5.60
C VAL A 146 11.48 -7.43 5.03
N ASP A 147 12.12 -7.78 3.91
CA ASP A 147 13.13 -6.91 3.29
C ASP A 147 12.51 -5.57 2.84
N ASN A 148 11.36 -5.62 2.16
CA ASN A 148 10.70 -4.42 1.67
C ASN A 148 10.08 -3.57 2.78
N VAL A 149 9.47 -4.18 3.81
CA VAL A 149 8.97 -3.42 4.96
C VAL A 149 10.12 -2.71 5.69
N LYS A 150 11.25 -3.39 5.93
CA LYS A 150 12.43 -2.78 6.54
C LYS A 150 13.03 -1.66 5.70
N ARG A 151 13.07 -1.82 4.38
CA ARG A 151 13.55 -0.81 3.43
C ARG A 151 12.68 0.44 3.46
N LEU A 152 11.36 0.28 3.45
CA LEU A 152 10.41 1.37 3.21
C LEU A 152 9.86 2.03 4.49
N ARG A 153 9.91 1.36 5.64
CA ARG A 153 9.28 1.84 6.89
C ARG A 153 9.75 3.20 7.39
N ASN A 154 10.94 3.66 6.98
CA ASN A 154 11.50 4.93 7.42
C ASN A 154 11.18 6.10 6.48
N HIS A 155 10.53 5.84 5.34
CA HIS A 155 10.00 6.89 4.48
C HIS A 155 8.76 7.50 5.13
N ALA A 156 8.76 8.82 5.28
CA ALA A 156 7.63 9.53 5.88
C ALA A 156 6.36 9.40 5.05
N CYS A 157 6.49 9.26 3.73
CA CYS A 157 5.40 9.12 2.79
C CYS A 157 4.65 7.78 2.92
N VAL A 158 5.31 6.67 3.30
CA VAL A 158 4.66 5.36 3.43
C VAL A 158 3.81 5.35 4.69
N VAL A 159 2.50 5.20 4.53
CA VAL A 159 1.52 5.34 5.64
C VAL A 159 0.62 4.14 5.82
N TYR A 160 0.54 3.24 4.85
CA TYR A 160 -0.36 2.10 4.89
C TYR A 160 0.15 0.93 4.06
N TRP A 161 -0.02 -0.29 4.57
CA TRP A 161 0.29 -1.51 3.86
C TRP A 161 -0.98 -2.29 3.51
N CYS A 162 -1.00 -2.90 2.33
CA CYS A 162 -2.11 -3.72 1.86
C CYS A 162 -1.60 -5.06 1.32
N GLY A 163 -2.23 -6.15 1.72
CA GLY A 163 -1.79 -7.51 1.40
C GLY A 163 -1.88 -7.84 -0.08
N ASN A 164 -2.98 -7.46 -0.74
CA ASN A 164 -3.18 -7.75 -2.16
C ASN A 164 -4.22 -6.84 -2.81
N ASN A 165 -4.28 -6.88 -4.16
CA ASN A 165 -5.34 -6.28 -4.95
C ASN A 165 -6.39 -7.30 -5.37
N GLU A 166 -7.64 -7.13 -4.91
CA GLU A 166 -8.88 -7.76 -5.37
C GLU A 166 -9.01 -9.28 -5.16
N ASN A 167 -8.07 -9.95 -4.51
CA ASN A 167 -8.10 -11.40 -4.43
C ASN A 167 -9.29 -11.93 -3.62
N GLN A 168 -9.71 -11.25 -2.53
CA GLN A 168 -10.88 -11.68 -1.75
C GLN A 168 -12.17 -11.53 -2.53
N ASP A 169 -12.41 -10.36 -3.10
CA ASP A 169 -13.61 -10.10 -3.90
C ASP A 169 -13.68 -11.01 -5.13
N SER A 170 -12.56 -11.21 -5.82
CA SER A 170 -12.47 -12.11 -6.97
C SER A 170 -12.75 -13.56 -6.58
N TRP A 171 -12.25 -14.01 -5.42
CA TRP A 171 -12.54 -15.34 -4.89
C TRP A 171 -14.04 -15.51 -4.61
N LEU A 172 -14.63 -14.57 -3.89
CA LEU A 172 -16.02 -14.64 -3.48
C LEU A 172 -17.00 -14.42 -4.65
N SER A 173 -16.64 -13.63 -5.64
CA SER A 173 -17.51 -13.33 -6.79
C SER A 173 -17.48 -14.39 -7.89
N GLY A 174 -16.43 -15.23 -8.00
CA GLY A 174 -16.36 -16.14 -9.12
C GLY A 174 -15.30 -17.24 -9.04
N TRP A 175 -14.07 -16.94 -8.61
CA TRP A 175 -12.97 -17.92 -8.66
C TRP A 175 -13.22 -19.18 -7.86
N LYS A 176 -13.83 -19.04 -6.66
CA LYS A 176 -14.26 -20.19 -5.86
C LYS A 176 -15.18 -21.12 -6.64
N TYR A 177 -16.17 -20.57 -7.33
CA TYR A 177 -17.10 -21.34 -8.14
C TYR A 177 -16.42 -22.10 -9.29
N ASP A 178 -15.42 -21.49 -9.93
CA ASP A 178 -14.66 -22.14 -10.99
C ASP A 178 -13.76 -23.27 -10.45
N VAL A 179 -13.17 -23.09 -9.29
CA VAL A 179 -12.41 -24.13 -8.59
C VAL A 179 -13.33 -25.28 -8.15
N ASP A 180 -14.50 -24.97 -7.60
CA ASP A 180 -15.48 -25.97 -7.15
C ASP A 180 -16.01 -26.86 -8.28
N LYS A 181 -16.05 -26.37 -9.52
CA LYS A 181 -16.36 -27.20 -10.72
C LYS A 181 -15.29 -28.27 -11.00
N VAL A 182 -14.05 -28.03 -10.60
CA VAL A 182 -12.96 -28.99 -10.76
C VAL A 182 -12.98 -29.99 -9.60
N ASP A 183 -12.84 -29.50 -8.38
CA ASP A 183 -12.95 -30.29 -7.15
C ASP A 183 -13.10 -29.33 -5.93
N PRO A 184 -14.24 -29.37 -5.21
CA PRO A 184 -14.49 -28.48 -4.09
C PRO A 184 -13.43 -28.52 -2.97
N LYS A 185 -12.69 -29.63 -2.82
CA LYS A 185 -11.62 -29.72 -1.81
C LYS A 185 -10.52 -28.66 -2.00
N TYR A 186 -10.26 -28.22 -3.24
CA TYR A 186 -9.25 -27.20 -3.52
C TYR A 186 -9.68 -25.84 -3.01
N SER A 187 -10.97 -25.53 -2.96
CA SER A 187 -11.46 -24.26 -2.41
C SER A 187 -11.05 -24.05 -0.96
N ASP A 188 -11.18 -25.09 -0.12
CA ASP A 188 -10.78 -25.02 1.29
C ASP A 188 -9.25 -24.86 1.43
N ILE A 189 -8.47 -25.53 0.57
CA ILE A 189 -7.01 -25.45 0.59
C ILE A 189 -6.58 -24.03 0.20
N ILE A 190 -7.11 -23.51 -0.91
CA ILE A 190 -6.79 -22.17 -1.42
C ILE A 190 -7.17 -21.11 -0.40
N TRP A 191 -8.36 -21.20 0.20
CA TRP A 191 -8.78 -20.22 1.20
C TRP A 191 -7.90 -20.25 2.45
N LYS A 192 -7.51 -21.41 2.95
CA LYS A 192 -6.54 -21.52 4.07
C LYS A 192 -5.18 -20.92 3.75
N GLN A 193 -4.67 -21.13 2.52
CA GLN A 193 -3.42 -20.52 2.07
C GLN A 193 -3.55 -19.00 1.95
N TYR A 194 -4.70 -18.51 1.47
CA TYR A 194 -5.03 -17.09 1.43
C TYR A 194 -5.01 -16.46 2.83
N GLU A 195 -5.67 -17.10 3.81
CA GLU A 195 -5.66 -16.64 5.21
C GLU A 195 -4.26 -16.64 5.79
N GLU A 196 -3.48 -17.70 5.56
CA GLU A 196 -2.11 -17.80 6.05
C GLU A 196 -1.23 -16.67 5.50
N GLN A 197 -1.32 -16.39 4.20
CA GLN A 197 -0.53 -15.35 3.55
C GLN A 197 -0.95 -13.95 3.99
N TYR A 198 -2.22 -13.60 3.85
CA TYR A 198 -2.68 -12.21 3.97
C TYR A 198 -3.16 -11.83 5.36
N TYR A 199 -3.81 -12.75 6.07
CA TYR A 199 -4.33 -12.45 7.41
C TYR A 199 -3.34 -12.76 8.53
N ARG A 200 -2.35 -13.63 8.29
CA ARG A 200 -1.36 -14.00 9.31
C ARG A 200 0.04 -13.53 8.95
N MET A 201 0.68 -14.11 7.94
CA MET A 201 2.10 -13.88 7.66
C MET A 201 2.39 -12.40 7.36
N LEU A 202 1.71 -11.78 6.40
CA LEU A 202 1.96 -10.36 6.06
C LEU A 202 1.55 -9.42 7.20
N ALA A 203 0.44 -9.70 7.89
CA ALA A 203 0.02 -8.93 9.06
C ALA A 203 1.08 -8.97 10.17
N GLN A 204 1.67 -10.14 10.43
CA GLN A 204 2.76 -10.29 11.42
C GLN A 204 4.02 -9.54 10.98
N VAL A 205 4.41 -9.61 9.71
CA VAL A 205 5.58 -8.88 9.19
C VAL A 205 5.40 -7.37 9.40
N VAL A 206 4.23 -6.82 9.05
CA VAL A 206 3.98 -5.38 9.27
C VAL A 206 3.99 -5.05 10.77
N ALA A 207 3.31 -5.83 11.60
CA ALA A 207 3.25 -5.61 13.04
C ALA A 207 4.63 -5.69 13.71
N GLU A 208 5.54 -6.55 13.24
CA GLU A 208 6.88 -6.70 13.79
C GLU A 208 7.85 -5.61 13.33
N TYR A 209 7.83 -5.27 12.01
CA TYR A 209 8.87 -4.40 11.42
C TYR A 209 8.40 -2.96 11.15
N ALA A 210 7.09 -2.70 11.19
CA ALA A 210 6.50 -1.36 11.03
C ALA A 210 5.26 -1.19 11.94
N PRO A 211 5.41 -1.34 13.28
CA PRO A 211 4.29 -1.42 14.24
C PRO A 211 3.41 -0.16 14.27
N ASP A 212 3.93 0.98 13.82
CA ASP A 212 3.21 2.26 13.79
C ASP A 212 2.40 2.46 12.49
N MET A 213 2.44 1.48 11.57
CA MET A 213 1.73 1.56 10.29
C MET A 213 0.48 0.68 10.27
N GLY A 214 -0.57 1.17 9.61
CA GLY A 214 -1.77 0.39 9.39
C GLY A 214 -1.56 -0.71 8.34
N TYR A 215 -2.37 -1.78 8.46
CA TYR A 215 -2.39 -2.89 7.52
C TYR A 215 -3.82 -3.34 7.24
N GLN A 216 -4.08 -3.75 5.99
CA GLN A 216 -5.27 -4.53 5.64
C GLN A 216 -4.90 -5.68 4.68
N PRO A 217 -5.64 -6.82 4.73
CA PRO A 217 -5.24 -8.03 4.00
C PRO A 217 -5.46 -7.93 2.49
N THR A 218 -6.38 -7.11 2.04
CA THR A 218 -6.77 -6.95 0.63
C THR A 218 -7.35 -5.55 0.38
N SER A 219 -7.38 -5.09 -0.86
CA SER A 219 -8.14 -3.93 -1.33
C SER A 219 -8.89 -4.33 -2.60
N PRO A 220 -10.24 -4.17 -2.69
CA PRO A 220 -11.10 -3.56 -1.67
C PRO A 220 -11.28 -4.44 -0.44
N PHE A 221 -11.72 -3.84 0.68
CA PHE A 221 -11.91 -4.56 1.93
C PHE A 221 -12.98 -3.92 2.81
N SER A 222 -14.02 -4.67 3.13
CA SER A 222 -15.01 -4.30 4.15
C SER A 222 -14.86 -5.15 5.40
N ASP A 223 -14.90 -6.49 5.26
CA ASP A 223 -14.73 -7.42 6.37
C ASP A 223 -14.17 -8.77 5.91
N TYR A 224 -13.74 -9.57 6.87
CA TYR A 224 -13.23 -10.93 6.63
C TYR A 224 -14.29 -11.83 5.95
N GLY A 225 -13.87 -12.46 4.83
CA GLY A 225 -14.73 -13.40 4.11
C GLY A 225 -16.00 -12.79 3.52
N ALA A 226 -16.11 -11.46 3.45
CA ALA A 226 -17.23 -10.75 2.88
C ALA A 226 -16.83 -9.99 1.60
N MET A 227 -17.77 -9.85 0.67
CA MET A 227 -17.63 -8.96 -0.47
C MET A 227 -17.52 -7.50 0.02
N SER A 228 -16.67 -6.72 -0.63
CA SER A 228 -16.61 -5.29 -0.38
C SER A 228 -17.95 -4.61 -0.69
N ASN A 229 -18.29 -3.57 0.06
CA ASN A 229 -19.55 -2.85 -0.07
C ASN A 229 -19.33 -1.33 0.09
N ASP A 230 -20.38 -0.54 -0.18
CA ASP A 230 -20.29 0.91 -0.18
C ASP A 230 -20.40 1.54 1.23
N HIS A 231 -20.53 0.72 2.27
CA HIS A 231 -20.77 1.17 3.64
C HIS A 231 -19.57 1.01 4.57
N GLU A 232 -18.56 0.23 4.17
CA GLU A 232 -17.41 -0.08 5.02
C GLU A 232 -16.11 -0.20 4.24
N GLY A 233 -15.02 0.28 4.83
CA GLY A 233 -13.67 0.08 4.33
C GLY A 233 -13.36 0.89 3.08
N ASP A 234 -12.72 0.22 2.12
CA ASP A 234 -12.41 0.78 0.82
C ASP A 234 -13.12 0.02 -0.31
N ARG A 235 -13.45 0.72 -1.37
CA ARG A 235 -14.24 0.23 -2.48
C ARG A 235 -13.55 0.48 -3.82
N HIS A 236 -13.47 -0.54 -4.68
CA HIS A 236 -13.13 -0.38 -6.09
C HIS A 236 -14.40 -0.12 -6.89
N TYR A 237 -14.62 1.12 -7.28
CA TYR A 237 -15.85 1.53 -7.97
C TYR A 237 -15.68 1.46 -9.47
N TRP A 238 -16.19 0.38 -10.09
CA TRP A 238 -16.09 0.12 -11.53
C TRP A 238 -17.34 0.44 -12.34
N GLU A 239 -18.38 1.02 -11.73
CA GLU A 239 -19.70 1.19 -12.31
C GLU A 239 -19.69 2.05 -13.61
N VAL A 240 -18.85 3.09 -13.65
CA VAL A 240 -18.70 3.93 -14.82
C VAL A 240 -17.96 3.19 -15.95
N TRP A 241 -16.88 2.47 -15.62
CA TRP A 241 -16.00 1.84 -16.60
C TRP A 241 -16.53 0.50 -17.13
N HIS A 242 -17.14 -0.32 -16.28
CA HIS A 242 -17.61 -1.66 -16.64
C HIS A 242 -19.14 -1.77 -16.71
N ALA A 243 -19.88 -1.11 -15.82
CA ALA A 243 -21.34 -1.16 -15.79
C ALA A 243 -22.02 -0.09 -16.65
N LYS A 244 -21.24 0.68 -17.45
CA LYS A 244 -21.74 1.69 -18.41
C LYS A 244 -22.57 2.81 -17.78
N LYS A 245 -22.39 3.09 -16.51
CA LYS A 245 -23.02 4.26 -15.88
C LYS A 245 -22.38 5.57 -16.39
N PRO A 246 -23.12 6.68 -16.41
CA PRO A 246 -22.60 7.96 -16.88
C PRO A 246 -21.52 8.49 -15.92
N ILE A 247 -20.59 9.31 -16.44
CA ILE A 247 -19.52 9.94 -15.64
C ILE A 247 -20.06 10.76 -14.46
N THR A 248 -21.28 11.27 -14.57
CA THR A 248 -21.97 12.02 -13.50
C THR A 248 -22.29 11.17 -12.28
N GLU A 249 -22.15 9.84 -12.36
CA GLU A 249 -22.30 8.93 -11.22
C GLU A 249 -21.26 9.23 -10.12
N TYR A 250 -20.09 9.75 -10.48
CA TYR A 250 -19.06 10.18 -9.51
C TYR A 250 -19.44 11.41 -8.67
N ASN A 251 -20.58 12.06 -8.98
CA ASN A 251 -21.06 13.23 -8.24
C ASN A 251 -22.05 12.88 -7.10
N ARG A 252 -22.23 11.60 -6.81
CA ARG A 252 -23.16 11.10 -5.79
C ARG A 252 -22.52 10.90 -4.45
#